data_a27c167d024b239ab3e59ee3319c76ce
#
_entry.id   a27c167d024b239ab3e59ee3319c76ce
#
_cell.length_a   1.000
_cell.length_b   1.000
_cell.length_c   1.000
_cell.angle_alpha   90.00
_cell.angle_beta   90.00
_cell.angle_gamma   90.00
#
_symmetry.space_group_name_H-M   'P 1'
#
loop_
_entity.id
_entity.type
_entity.pdbx_description
1 polymer ?
#
loop_
_entity_poly.entity_id
_entity_poly.type
_entity_poly.pdbx_seq_one_letter_code
_entity_poly.pdbx_strand_id
1 'polypeptide(L)'
;EVPLELQARLQGDRLISADTALDLRESRVDISEIGWVKPMGVPAKASVQYSKSGGLAKSTVLFASENARLDGDYMLGEDSKLVSAVLRRAYLKNKADFGGNMARAPDGSLLLQLDGTYLDLSGLMSGLGAVGDAENVNKTPMNVSANLDALTLRPGLDMRNAKLSAKTGADGLSVFSATGSADDGSPLSATYDGTQPGGAAVNVESGNAGF
;
A
#
# COMPACT_ATOMS: atom_id res chain seq x y z
N GLU A 1 10.87 -20.50 -16.23
CA GLU A 1 10.65 -21.20 -14.93
C GLU A 1 11.17 -20.32 -13.81
N VAL A 2 10.43 -20.25 -12.70
CA VAL A 2 10.86 -19.55 -11.49
C VAL A 2 11.42 -20.60 -10.53
N PRO A 3 12.70 -20.56 -10.17
CA PRO A 3 13.26 -21.45 -9.16
C PRO A 3 12.52 -21.24 -7.82
N LEU A 4 11.95 -22.32 -7.30
CA LEU A 4 11.19 -22.36 -6.07
C LEU A 4 11.81 -23.39 -5.13
N GLU A 5 12.16 -22.97 -3.92
CA GLU A 5 12.49 -23.85 -2.81
C GLU A 5 11.32 -23.81 -1.83
N LEU A 6 10.80 -24.98 -1.45
CA LEU A 6 9.70 -25.12 -0.49
C LEU A 6 10.05 -26.18 0.54
N GLN A 7 9.99 -25.78 1.81
CA GLN A 7 10.03 -26.69 2.95
C GLN A 7 8.71 -26.56 3.69
N ALA A 8 7.99 -27.67 3.87
CA ALA A 8 6.69 -27.68 4.51
C ALA A 8 6.62 -28.74 5.61
N ARG A 9 5.95 -28.40 6.71
CA ARG A 9 5.65 -29.30 7.81
C ARG A 9 4.14 -29.48 7.92
N LEU A 10 3.73 -30.74 7.90
CA LEU A 10 2.33 -31.15 8.00
C LEU A 10 2.10 -31.89 9.34
N GLN A 11 0.89 -31.77 9.85
CA GLN A 11 0.38 -32.61 10.94
C GLN A 11 -0.95 -33.23 10.48
N GLY A 12 -0.90 -34.49 10.09
CA GLY A 12 -1.97 -35.08 9.27
C GLY A 12 -2.09 -34.33 7.96
N ASP A 13 -3.31 -33.90 7.60
CA ASP A 13 -3.59 -33.14 6.39
C ASP A 13 -3.49 -31.61 6.58
N ARG A 14 -2.99 -31.16 7.73
CA ARG A 14 -2.93 -29.72 8.04
C ARG A 14 -1.51 -29.19 7.90
N LEU A 15 -1.35 -28.11 7.12
CA LEU A 15 -0.11 -27.35 7.04
C LEU A 15 0.10 -26.60 8.36
N ILE A 16 1.24 -26.86 9.02
CA ILE A 16 1.64 -26.21 10.29
C ILE A 16 2.65 -25.10 10.02
N SER A 17 3.61 -25.36 9.14
CA SER A 17 4.57 -24.34 8.70
C SER A 17 5.02 -24.59 7.27
N ALA A 18 5.42 -23.51 6.62
CA ALA A 18 6.08 -23.54 5.32
C ALA A 18 7.11 -22.43 5.23
N ASP A 19 8.27 -22.75 4.70
CA ASP A 19 9.30 -21.81 4.31
C ASP A 19 9.47 -21.87 2.79
N THR A 20 9.33 -20.75 2.14
CA THR A 20 9.37 -20.65 0.67
C THR A 20 10.40 -19.60 0.28
N ALA A 21 11.26 -19.93 -0.69
CA ALA A 21 12.17 -18.99 -1.32
C ALA A 21 12.01 -19.05 -2.84
N LEU A 22 11.97 -17.86 -3.47
CA LEU A 22 11.76 -17.67 -4.90
C LEU A 22 12.91 -16.82 -5.46
N ASP A 23 13.51 -17.26 -6.55
CA ASP A 23 14.33 -16.39 -7.39
C ASP A 23 13.45 -15.80 -8.50
N LEU A 24 13.24 -14.49 -8.45
CA LEU A 24 12.38 -13.75 -9.36
C LEU A 24 13.15 -13.00 -10.45
N ARG A 25 14.39 -13.36 -10.72
CA ARG A 25 15.21 -12.74 -11.77
C ARG A 25 14.48 -12.76 -13.11
N GLU A 26 13.99 -13.93 -13.51
CA GLU A 26 13.34 -14.14 -14.80
C GLU A 26 11.84 -13.78 -14.80
N SER A 27 11.32 -13.21 -13.70
CA SER A 27 9.93 -12.79 -13.59
C SER A 27 9.81 -11.29 -13.79
N ARG A 28 8.77 -10.84 -14.49
CA ARG A 28 8.28 -9.48 -14.42
C ARG A 28 7.37 -9.35 -13.19
N VAL A 29 7.58 -8.33 -12.38
CA VAL A 29 6.67 -7.93 -11.30
C VAL A 29 6.15 -6.55 -11.61
N ASP A 30 4.83 -6.38 -11.61
CA ASP A 30 4.15 -5.14 -11.97
C ASP A 30 3.19 -4.76 -10.84
N ILE A 31 3.31 -3.52 -10.35
CA ILE A 31 2.37 -2.90 -9.41
C ILE A 31 1.86 -1.65 -10.13
N SER A 32 0.92 -1.88 -11.04
CA SER A 32 0.38 -0.87 -11.95
C SER A 32 -0.29 0.29 -11.23
N GLU A 33 -0.91 0.04 -10.06
CA GLU A 33 -1.60 1.03 -9.24
C GLU A 33 -0.68 2.19 -8.81
N ILE A 34 0.60 1.92 -8.63
CA ILE A 34 1.61 2.93 -8.28
C ILE A 34 2.63 3.16 -9.39
N GLY A 35 2.42 2.52 -10.55
CA GLY A 35 3.29 2.65 -11.72
C GLY A 35 4.71 2.11 -11.51
N TRP A 36 4.87 1.04 -10.71
CA TRP A 36 6.17 0.42 -10.48
C TRP A 36 6.27 -0.95 -11.18
N VAL A 37 7.38 -1.16 -11.87
CA VAL A 37 7.66 -2.40 -12.60
C VAL A 37 9.09 -2.87 -12.33
N LYS A 38 9.24 -4.14 -11.99
CA LYS A 38 10.51 -4.87 -12.09
C LYS A 38 10.54 -5.62 -13.42
N PRO A 39 11.41 -5.28 -14.36
CA PRO A 39 11.53 -6.02 -15.60
C PRO A 39 12.15 -7.41 -15.37
N MET A 40 11.99 -8.30 -16.36
CA MET A 40 12.73 -9.56 -16.43
C MET A 40 14.23 -9.28 -16.51
N GLY A 41 15.06 -10.22 -16.02
CA GLY A 41 16.52 -10.11 -15.99
C GLY A 41 17.06 -9.32 -14.79
N VAL A 42 16.26 -8.50 -14.12
CA VAL A 42 16.68 -7.79 -12.90
C VAL A 42 16.60 -8.74 -11.70
N PRO A 43 17.72 -8.92 -10.96
CA PRO A 43 17.73 -9.80 -9.78
C PRO A 43 16.70 -9.37 -8.74
N ALA A 44 15.89 -10.32 -8.28
CA ALA A 44 15.02 -10.15 -7.14
C ALA A 44 14.80 -11.50 -6.45
N LYS A 45 14.56 -11.44 -5.13
CA LYS A 45 14.23 -12.61 -4.31
C LYS A 45 13.00 -12.32 -3.50
N ALA A 46 12.18 -13.33 -3.32
CA ALA A 46 11.08 -13.29 -2.37
C ALA A 46 11.17 -14.50 -1.42
N SER A 47 10.80 -14.31 -0.18
CA SER A 47 10.63 -15.41 0.77
C SER A 47 9.36 -15.21 1.57
N VAL A 48 8.71 -16.33 1.90
CA VAL A 48 7.54 -16.38 2.76
C VAL A 48 7.78 -17.44 3.81
N GLN A 49 7.70 -17.04 5.07
CA GLN A 49 7.67 -17.97 6.20
C GLN A 49 6.24 -17.99 6.75
N TYR A 50 5.65 -19.15 6.79
CA TYR A 50 4.30 -19.35 7.26
C TYR A 50 4.30 -20.26 8.50
N SER A 51 3.50 -19.92 9.49
CA SER A 51 3.26 -20.79 10.65
C SER A 51 1.82 -20.65 11.13
N LYS A 52 1.22 -21.75 11.54
CA LYS A 52 -0.16 -21.79 12.07
C LYS A 52 -0.18 -22.36 13.47
N SER A 53 -0.82 -21.66 14.41
CA SER A 53 -1.00 -22.09 15.80
C SER A 53 -2.29 -21.49 16.36
N GLY A 54 -3.09 -22.30 17.07
CA GLY A 54 -4.26 -21.80 17.82
C GLY A 54 -5.29 -21.05 17.00
N GLY A 55 -5.54 -21.47 15.75
CA GLY A 55 -6.52 -20.79 14.88
C GLY A 55 -5.99 -19.55 14.13
N LEU A 56 -4.80 -19.08 14.50
CA LEU A 56 -4.13 -17.96 13.82
C LEU A 56 -3.02 -18.48 12.91
N ALA A 57 -2.86 -17.85 11.75
CA ALA A 57 -1.72 -18.06 10.87
C ALA A 57 -0.89 -16.79 10.81
N LYS A 58 0.42 -16.92 11.01
CA LYS A 58 1.39 -15.85 10.82
C LYS A 58 2.18 -16.10 9.53
N SER A 59 2.33 -15.07 8.72
CA SER A 59 3.22 -15.08 7.56
C SER A 59 4.20 -13.92 7.67
N THR A 60 5.49 -14.20 7.50
CA THR A 60 6.52 -13.18 7.31
C THR A 60 6.88 -13.17 5.83
N VAL A 61 6.77 -12.02 5.18
CA VAL A 61 7.05 -11.85 3.76
C VAL A 61 8.23 -10.90 3.60
N LEU A 62 9.20 -11.31 2.81
CA LEU A 62 10.29 -10.46 2.37
C LEU A 62 10.38 -10.54 0.84
N PHE A 63 10.35 -9.38 0.21
CA PHE A 63 10.74 -9.21 -1.20
C PHE A 63 11.90 -8.22 -1.25
N ALA A 64 12.93 -8.51 -2.03
CA ALA A 64 14.07 -7.63 -2.19
C ALA A 64 14.61 -7.67 -3.63
N SER A 65 14.82 -6.50 -4.18
CA SER A 65 15.55 -6.24 -5.43
C SER A 65 16.40 -5.00 -5.27
N GLU A 66 17.16 -4.64 -6.31
CA GLU A 66 17.97 -3.40 -6.31
C GLU A 66 17.12 -2.14 -6.06
N ASN A 67 15.89 -2.12 -6.60
CA ASN A 67 15.03 -0.94 -6.63
C ASN A 67 13.75 -1.08 -5.80
N ALA A 68 13.60 -2.18 -5.04
CA ALA A 68 12.43 -2.41 -4.20
C ALA A 68 12.73 -3.33 -3.02
N ARG A 69 12.05 -3.06 -1.92
CA ARG A 69 12.02 -3.92 -0.74
C ARG A 69 10.62 -3.88 -0.12
N LEU A 70 10.07 -5.05 0.13
CA LEU A 70 8.88 -5.21 0.97
C LEU A 70 9.23 -6.16 2.10
N ASP A 71 8.97 -5.75 3.33
CA ASP A 71 9.29 -6.51 4.53
C ASP A 71 8.17 -6.36 5.54
N GLY A 72 7.50 -7.45 5.91
CA GLY A 72 6.36 -7.38 6.81
C GLY A 72 5.89 -8.72 7.36
N ASP A 73 5.12 -8.63 8.44
CA ASP A 73 4.40 -9.72 9.07
C ASP A 73 2.91 -9.56 8.87
N TYR A 74 2.21 -10.65 8.60
CA TYR A 74 0.77 -10.72 8.39
C TYR A 74 0.17 -11.76 9.31
N MET A 75 -0.93 -11.43 9.98
CA MET A 75 -1.73 -12.35 10.77
C MET A 75 -3.06 -12.60 10.10
N LEU A 76 -3.39 -13.86 9.88
CA LEU A 76 -4.67 -14.31 9.34
C LEU A 76 -5.45 -15.05 10.41
N GLY A 77 -6.76 -14.82 10.44
CA GLY A 77 -7.69 -15.57 11.30
C GLY A 77 -8.03 -16.96 10.75
N GLU A 78 -8.89 -17.68 11.43
CA GLU A 78 -9.36 -19.02 11.04
C GLU A 78 -10.07 -19.02 9.68
N ASP A 79 -10.75 -17.94 9.36
CA ASP A 79 -11.44 -17.70 8.08
C ASP A 79 -10.49 -17.22 6.96
N SER A 80 -9.17 -17.28 7.20
CA SER A 80 -8.12 -16.79 6.30
C SER A 80 -8.20 -15.28 5.98
N LYS A 81 -9.01 -14.51 6.73
CA LYS A 81 -9.04 -13.06 6.60
C LYS A 81 -7.90 -12.42 7.37
N LEU A 82 -7.41 -11.32 6.82
CA LEU A 82 -6.38 -10.51 7.47
C LEU A 82 -6.92 -9.93 8.78
N VAL A 83 -6.24 -10.21 9.89
CA VAL A 83 -6.49 -9.68 11.23
C VAL A 83 -5.63 -8.46 11.48
N SER A 84 -4.33 -8.58 11.21
CA SER A 84 -3.37 -7.49 11.34
C SER A 84 -2.17 -7.70 10.43
N ALA A 85 -1.48 -6.61 10.13
CA ALA A 85 -0.18 -6.65 9.48
C ALA A 85 0.74 -5.58 10.08
N VAL A 86 2.04 -5.87 10.07
CA VAL A 86 3.10 -4.93 10.37
C VAL A 86 4.00 -4.86 9.14
N LEU A 87 4.00 -3.73 8.48
CA LEU A 87 4.87 -3.45 7.36
C LEU A 87 6.12 -2.76 7.91
N ARG A 88 7.22 -3.49 8.06
CA ARG A 88 8.48 -2.90 8.54
C ARG A 88 9.08 -1.92 7.55
N ARG A 89 8.97 -2.24 6.27
CA ARG A 89 9.35 -1.33 5.19
C ARG A 89 8.69 -1.72 3.87
N ALA A 90 8.15 -0.70 3.18
CA ALA A 90 7.84 -0.70 1.76
C ALA A 90 8.72 0.34 1.08
N TYR A 91 9.72 -0.11 0.36
CA TYR A 91 10.59 0.75 -0.44
C TYR A 91 10.43 0.41 -1.92
N LEU A 92 10.11 1.41 -2.71
CA LEU A 92 10.08 1.36 -4.16
C LEU A 92 10.79 2.62 -4.67
N LYS A 93 11.88 2.42 -5.39
CA LYS A 93 12.72 3.54 -5.85
C LYS A 93 11.88 4.62 -6.55
N ASN A 94 12.00 5.85 -6.09
CA ASN A 94 11.27 7.03 -6.59
C ASN A 94 9.74 6.95 -6.48
N LYS A 95 9.19 6.01 -5.69
CA LYS A 95 7.75 5.84 -5.52
C LYS A 95 7.31 5.78 -4.06
N ALA A 96 8.06 5.07 -3.22
CA ALA A 96 7.65 4.87 -1.85
C ALA A 96 8.85 4.53 -0.94
N ASP A 97 8.83 5.05 0.28
CA ASP A 97 9.65 4.58 1.41
C ASP A 97 8.91 4.84 2.71
N PHE A 98 8.19 3.84 3.18
CA PHE A 98 7.40 3.91 4.41
C PHE A 98 7.31 2.55 5.09
N GLY A 99 6.91 2.58 6.35
CA GLY A 99 6.43 1.44 7.11
C GLY A 99 5.02 1.68 7.63
N GLY A 100 4.48 0.74 8.40
CA GLY A 100 3.16 0.95 8.98
C GLY A 100 2.53 -0.28 9.60
N ASN A 101 1.32 -0.07 10.10
CA ASN A 101 0.52 -1.11 10.72
C ASN A 101 -0.87 -1.15 10.09
N MET A 102 -1.40 -2.34 9.97
CA MET A 102 -2.78 -2.57 9.55
C MET A 102 -3.48 -3.45 10.59
N ALA A 103 -4.72 -3.11 10.91
CA ALA A 103 -5.58 -3.91 11.77
C ALA A 103 -7.00 -3.93 11.23
N ARG A 104 -7.70 -5.04 11.46
CA ARG A 104 -9.14 -5.12 11.17
C ARG A 104 -9.93 -4.56 12.35
N ALA A 105 -10.81 -3.61 12.07
CA ALA A 105 -11.73 -3.06 13.04
C ALA A 105 -12.93 -4.00 13.30
N PRO A 106 -13.68 -3.81 14.41
CA PRO A 106 -14.86 -4.64 14.73
C PRO A 106 -15.97 -4.62 13.67
N ASP A 107 -16.09 -3.54 12.91
CA ASP A 107 -17.03 -3.39 11.79
C ASP A 107 -16.55 -4.08 10.50
N GLY A 108 -15.37 -4.71 10.53
CA GLY A 108 -14.77 -5.41 9.40
C GLY A 108 -13.92 -4.52 8.48
N SER A 109 -13.90 -3.20 8.67
CA SER A 109 -13.03 -2.29 7.94
C SER A 109 -11.56 -2.52 8.30
N LEU A 110 -10.65 -2.08 7.42
CA LEU A 110 -9.21 -2.10 7.69
C LEU A 110 -8.75 -0.70 8.10
N LEU A 111 -8.01 -0.64 9.20
CA LEU A 111 -7.33 0.56 9.67
C LEU A 111 -5.88 0.46 9.28
N LEU A 112 -5.39 1.39 8.47
CA LEU A 112 -4.02 1.46 7.98
C LEU A 112 -3.36 2.73 8.49
N GLN A 113 -2.25 2.59 9.19
CA GLN A 113 -1.41 3.70 9.67
C GLN A 113 -0.03 3.58 9.04
N LEU A 114 0.41 4.62 8.35
CA LEU A 114 1.69 4.67 7.64
C LEU A 114 2.55 5.80 8.19
N ASP A 115 3.84 5.53 8.31
CA ASP A 115 4.86 6.52 8.65
C ASP A 115 6.07 6.32 7.74
N GLY A 116 6.60 7.39 7.16
CA GLY A 116 7.72 7.24 6.22
C GLY A 116 8.26 8.53 5.65
N THR A 117 9.25 8.37 4.80
CA THR A 117 9.96 9.50 4.19
C THR A 117 9.31 9.97 2.89
N TYR A 118 8.69 9.06 2.13
CA TYR A 118 8.17 9.42 0.81
C TYR A 118 7.06 8.51 0.32
N LEU A 119 6.07 9.11 -0.36
CA LEU A 119 5.03 8.40 -1.12
C LEU A 119 4.62 9.22 -2.35
N ASP A 120 4.66 8.59 -3.53
CA ASP A 120 4.15 9.14 -4.79
C ASP A 120 2.79 8.50 -5.12
N LEU A 121 1.73 9.28 -4.99
CA LEU A 121 0.36 8.93 -5.35
C LEU A 121 -0.04 9.39 -6.75
N SER A 122 0.86 9.96 -7.54
CA SER A 122 0.52 10.55 -8.85
C SER A 122 -0.12 9.55 -9.81
N GLY A 123 0.30 8.28 -9.78
CA GLY A 123 -0.31 7.20 -10.56
C GLY A 123 -1.75 6.90 -10.12
N LEU A 124 -1.97 6.80 -8.81
CA LEU A 124 -3.28 6.52 -8.23
C LEU A 124 -4.26 7.68 -8.47
N MET A 125 -3.80 8.92 -8.26
CA MET A 125 -4.63 10.12 -8.43
C MET A 125 -5.02 10.37 -9.88
N SER A 126 -4.18 10.01 -10.85
CA SER A 126 -4.52 10.12 -12.28
C SER A 126 -5.61 9.12 -12.69
N GLY A 127 -5.74 8.00 -12.00
CA GLY A 127 -6.80 7.00 -12.21
C GLY A 127 -8.15 7.39 -11.61
N LEU A 128 -8.21 8.33 -10.65
CA LEU A 128 -9.47 8.74 -10.02
C LEU A 128 -10.45 9.48 -10.96
N GLY A 129 -9.97 10.00 -12.09
CA GLY A 129 -10.80 10.62 -13.12
C GLY A 129 -11.30 9.65 -14.21
N ALA A 130 -10.75 8.46 -14.28
CA ALA A 130 -11.15 7.42 -15.22
C ALA A 130 -12.21 6.53 -14.56
N VAL A 131 -13.46 6.95 -14.60
CA VAL A 131 -14.61 6.11 -14.24
C VAL A 131 -14.76 5.05 -15.34
N GLY A 132 -14.15 3.89 -15.15
CA GLY A 132 -14.25 2.78 -16.09
C GLY A 132 -13.56 1.53 -15.56
N ASP A 133 -14.35 0.50 -15.33
CA ASP A 133 -13.95 -0.91 -15.20
C ASP A 133 -12.99 -1.31 -14.06
N ALA A 134 -13.26 -0.87 -12.84
CA ALA A 134 -12.65 -1.46 -11.65
C ALA A 134 -13.36 -2.78 -11.25
N GLU A 135 -13.31 -3.80 -12.10
CA GLU A 135 -13.88 -5.13 -11.78
C GLU A 135 -13.16 -5.85 -10.61
N ASN A 136 -12.05 -5.31 -10.10
CA ASN A 136 -11.22 -5.92 -9.06
C ASN A 136 -10.87 -5.00 -7.89
N VAL A 137 -11.65 -3.97 -7.60
CA VAL A 137 -11.43 -3.18 -6.39
C VAL A 137 -11.74 -4.05 -5.17
N ASN A 138 -10.78 -4.18 -4.27
CA ASN A 138 -10.99 -4.83 -2.98
C ASN A 138 -12.12 -4.11 -2.24
N LYS A 139 -13.30 -4.73 -2.18
CA LYS A 139 -14.52 -4.14 -1.60
C LYS A 139 -14.48 -4.00 -0.07
N THR A 140 -13.36 -4.32 0.57
CA THR A 140 -13.18 -4.13 2.01
C THR A 140 -12.98 -2.65 2.30
N PRO A 141 -13.84 -2.01 3.09
CA PRO A 141 -13.66 -0.61 3.48
C PRO A 141 -12.32 -0.42 4.20
N MET A 142 -11.62 0.67 3.89
CA MET A 142 -10.36 1.01 4.54
C MET A 142 -10.39 2.46 5.04
N ASN A 143 -9.78 2.66 6.22
CA ASN A 143 -9.44 3.97 6.74
C ASN A 143 -7.91 4.05 6.78
N VAL A 144 -7.35 4.97 6.03
CA VAL A 144 -5.91 5.17 5.92
C VAL A 144 -5.53 6.47 6.60
N SER A 145 -4.46 6.45 7.39
CA SER A 145 -3.78 7.64 7.89
C SER A 145 -2.29 7.51 7.60
N ALA A 146 -1.63 8.61 7.23
CA ALA A 146 -0.20 8.61 7.01
C ALA A 146 0.45 9.90 7.48
N ASN A 147 1.71 9.77 7.98
CA ASN A 147 2.62 10.87 8.22
C ASN A 147 3.86 10.64 7.37
N LEU A 148 4.18 11.59 6.49
CA LEU A 148 5.24 11.45 5.49
C LEU A 148 6.10 12.71 5.46
N ASP A 149 7.42 12.55 5.33
CA ASP A 149 8.29 13.71 5.13
C ASP A 149 8.00 14.39 3.77
N ALA A 150 7.67 13.59 2.75
CA ALA A 150 7.28 14.09 1.43
C ALA A 150 6.17 13.24 0.79
N LEU A 151 5.23 13.90 0.13
CA LEU A 151 4.11 13.30 -0.59
C LEU A 151 3.96 13.97 -1.95
N THR A 152 3.98 13.20 -3.03
CA THR A 152 3.62 13.67 -4.38
C THR A 152 2.19 13.24 -4.71
N LEU A 153 1.29 14.19 -4.94
CA LEU A 153 -0.09 13.93 -5.35
C LEU A 153 -0.24 13.86 -6.87
N ARG A 154 0.51 14.69 -7.58
CA ARG A 154 0.63 14.71 -9.05
C ARG A 154 1.95 15.39 -9.42
N PRO A 155 2.42 15.26 -10.67
CA PRO A 155 3.61 16.00 -11.10
C PRO A 155 3.48 17.48 -10.81
N GLY A 156 4.43 18.03 -10.05
CA GLY A 156 4.45 19.45 -9.65
C GLY A 156 3.52 19.81 -8.47
N LEU A 157 2.89 18.84 -7.81
CA LEU A 157 2.16 19.04 -6.56
C LEU A 157 2.77 18.15 -5.47
N ASP A 158 3.84 18.66 -4.88
CA ASP A 158 4.61 18.01 -3.83
C ASP A 158 4.36 18.69 -2.49
N MET A 159 4.20 17.88 -1.45
CA MET A 159 4.01 18.33 -0.08
C MET A 159 5.16 17.87 0.80
N ARG A 160 5.62 18.73 1.70
CA ARG A 160 6.53 18.42 2.81
C ARG A 160 5.76 18.27 4.11
N ASN A 161 6.28 17.42 5.02
CA ASN A 161 5.64 17.15 6.31
C ASN A 161 4.15 16.83 6.16
N ALA A 162 3.84 15.95 5.21
CA ALA A 162 2.49 15.65 4.80
C ALA A 162 1.77 14.77 5.81
N LYS A 163 0.54 15.16 6.15
CA LYS A 163 -0.44 14.32 6.87
C LYS A 163 -1.55 13.98 5.91
N LEU A 164 -1.82 12.70 5.76
CA LEU A 164 -2.82 12.18 4.85
C LEU A 164 -3.89 11.40 5.62
N SER A 165 -5.14 11.55 5.23
CA SER A 165 -6.22 10.64 5.60
C SER A 165 -7.04 10.28 4.38
N ALA A 166 -7.46 9.02 4.29
CA ALA A 166 -8.31 8.55 3.20
C ALA A 166 -9.31 7.51 3.71
N LYS A 167 -10.49 7.47 3.10
CA LYS A 167 -11.48 6.41 3.32
C LYS A 167 -11.87 5.83 1.99
N THR A 168 -11.91 4.51 1.93
CA THR A 168 -12.44 3.78 0.78
C THR A 168 -13.69 3.00 1.17
N GLY A 169 -14.58 2.79 0.22
CA GLY A 169 -15.76 1.96 0.35
C GLY A 169 -15.86 0.97 -0.80
N ALA A 170 -17.05 0.41 -1.01
CA ALA A 170 -17.32 -0.53 -2.09
C ALA A 170 -17.10 0.07 -3.49
N ASP A 171 -17.26 1.38 -3.62
CA ASP A 171 -17.17 2.14 -4.87
C ASP A 171 -15.80 2.84 -5.04
N GLY A 172 -14.80 2.50 -4.23
CA GLY A 172 -13.46 3.07 -4.27
C GLY A 172 -13.24 4.18 -3.24
N LEU A 173 -12.44 5.21 -3.60
CA LEU A 173 -12.10 6.33 -2.72
C LEU A 173 -13.34 7.19 -2.45
N SER A 174 -13.73 7.30 -1.19
CA SER A 174 -14.88 8.11 -0.75
C SER A 174 -14.46 9.51 -0.32
N VAL A 175 -13.42 9.58 0.52
CA VAL A 175 -12.91 10.84 1.04
C VAL A 175 -11.38 10.76 1.09
N PHE A 176 -10.73 11.88 0.77
CA PHE A 176 -9.29 12.04 0.90
C PHE A 176 -8.98 13.45 1.39
N SER A 177 -7.99 13.55 2.26
CA SER A 177 -7.41 14.82 2.71
C SER A 177 -5.91 14.67 2.87
N ALA A 178 -5.17 15.62 2.35
CA ALA A 178 -3.74 15.78 2.61
C ALA A 178 -3.45 17.22 3.01
N THR A 179 -2.61 17.40 4.02
CA THR A 179 -2.13 18.71 4.47
C THR A 179 -0.64 18.66 4.66
N GLY A 180 0.04 19.74 4.39
CA GLY A 180 1.50 19.87 4.53
C GLY A 180 1.96 21.26 4.13
N SER A 181 3.17 21.36 3.64
CA SER A 181 3.73 22.61 3.12
C SER A 181 4.33 22.40 1.72
N ALA A 182 4.31 23.43 0.90
CA ALA A 182 5.06 23.50 -0.34
C ALA A 182 6.56 23.65 -0.07
N ASP A 183 7.40 23.60 -1.10
CA ASP A 183 8.86 23.72 -0.96
C ASP A 183 9.31 25.08 -0.41
N ASP A 184 8.53 26.13 -0.60
CA ASP A 184 8.76 27.46 -0.01
C ASP A 184 8.28 27.60 1.44
N GLY A 185 7.74 26.53 2.02
CA GLY A 185 7.21 26.49 3.38
C GLY A 185 5.75 26.98 3.51
N SER A 186 5.11 27.44 2.43
CA SER A 186 3.72 27.87 2.48
C SER A 186 2.78 26.68 2.76
N PRO A 187 1.67 26.89 3.52
CA PRO A 187 0.68 25.84 3.76
C PRO A 187 0.08 25.33 2.44
N LEU A 188 -0.08 24.01 2.33
CA LEU A 188 -0.68 23.35 1.19
C LEU A 188 -1.69 22.31 1.68
N SER A 189 -2.89 22.32 1.10
CA SER A 189 -3.91 21.30 1.37
C SER A 189 -4.54 20.79 0.09
N ALA A 190 -4.96 19.53 0.09
CA ALA A 190 -5.72 18.91 -0.97
C ALA A 190 -6.82 18.04 -0.37
N THR A 191 -8.04 18.16 -0.87
CA THR A 191 -9.17 17.35 -0.44
C THR A 191 -9.92 16.77 -1.63
N TYR A 192 -10.50 15.60 -1.43
CA TYR A 192 -11.42 14.96 -2.35
C TYR A 192 -12.62 14.44 -1.55
N ASP A 193 -13.82 14.73 -2.02
CA ASP A 193 -15.07 14.20 -1.48
C ASP A 193 -15.89 13.60 -2.63
N GLY A 194 -15.92 12.28 -2.70
CA GLY A 194 -16.68 11.49 -3.67
C GLY A 194 -18.12 11.20 -3.22
N THR A 195 -18.53 11.68 -2.02
CA THR A 195 -19.86 11.42 -1.47
C THR A 195 -20.89 12.52 -1.83
N GLN A 196 -20.45 13.58 -2.51
CA GLN A 196 -21.29 14.72 -2.86
C GLN A 196 -22.38 14.35 -3.87
N PRO A 197 -23.64 14.76 -3.65
CA PRO A 197 -24.67 14.63 -4.67
C PRO A 197 -24.31 15.44 -5.92
N GLY A 198 -24.23 14.76 -7.06
CA GLY A 198 -23.93 15.41 -8.35
C GLY A 198 -22.49 15.31 -8.83
N GLY A 199 -21.63 14.65 -8.07
CA GLY A 199 -20.24 14.35 -8.48
C GLY A 199 -19.20 14.60 -7.39
N ALA A 200 -17.99 14.12 -7.65
CA ALA A 200 -16.88 14.29 -6.74
C ALA A 200 -16.38 15.75 -6.70
N ALA A 201 -16.10 16.25 -5.51
CA ALA A 201 -15.49 17.56 -5.30
C ALA A 201 -13.98 17.39 -5.03
N VAL A 202 -13.16 18.16 -5.75
CA VAL A 202 -11.72 18.27 -5.51
C VAL A 202 -11.40 19.72 -5.17
N ASN A 203 -10.69 19.94 -4.06
CA ASN A 203 -10.20 21.25 -3.67
C ASN A 203 -8.70 21.20 -3.40
N VAL A 204 -7.95 22.18 -3.87
CA VAL A 204 -6.52 22.36 -3.58
C VAL A 204 -6.31 23.81 -3.19
N GLU A 205 -5.75 24.02 -1.99
CA GLU A 205 -5.48 25.33 -1.44
C GLU A 205 -3.98 25.49 -1.18
N SER A 206 -3.42 26.61 -1.57
CA SER A 206 -2.04 27.00 -1.29
C SER A 206 -2.01 28.36 -0.63
N GLY A 207 -1.20 28.51 0.43
CA GLY A 207 -0.98 29.80 1.10
C GLY A 207 -0.19 30.79 0.25
N ASN A 208 0.47 30.34 -0.82
CA ASN A 208 1.17 31.17 -1.77
C ASN A 208 0.70 30.84 -3.17
N ALA A 209 -0.33 31.54 -3.65
CA ALA A 209 -0.83 31.44 -5.02
C ALA A 209 -0.03 32.33 -6.00
N GLY A 210 1.24 32.61 -5.69
CA GLY A 210 2.15 33.30 -6.59
C GLY A 210 2.55 32.41 -7.75
N PHE A 211 1.93 32.62 -8.88
CA PHE A 211 2.34 32.13 -10.19
C PHE A 211 3.31 33.12 -10.83
#